data_a81ec3518926c536c744d647d7a7b3fa
#
_entry.id   a81ec3518926c536c744d647d7a7b3fa
#
_cell.length_a   1.000
_cell.length_b   1.000
_cell.length_c   1.000
_cell.angle_alpha   90.00
_cell.angle_beta   90.00
_cell.angle_gamma   90.00
#
_symmetry.space_group_name_H-M   'P 1'
#
loop_
_entity.id
_entity.type
_entity.pdbx_description
1 polymer ?
#
loop_
_entity_poly.entity_id
_entity_poly.type
_entity_poly.pdbx_seq_one_letter_code
_entity_poly.pdbx_strand_id
1 'polypeptide(L)'
;MTTSGSTDFELDVADYIEEAFERCGLEVRTGYDLKTAKRSMNLLFADWANRGLNRWTISQDTVSIASGTASYNLDANTIDILSAVIRTDAVQSTQSDVQINRISRDEFLNIPSKRSTGKPVQYYVDRSITPVLKIVNVLGGFKIRFRLYNGCKSNL
;
A
#
# COMPACT_ATOMS: atom_id res chain seq x y z
N MET A 1 20.93 -18.66 -31.29
CA MET A 1 20.75 -18.48 -29.83
C MET A 1 19.30 -18.05 -29.62
N THR A 2 18.49 -18.92 -29.04
CA THR A 2 17.12 -18.58 -28.66
C THR A 2 17.17 -17.83 -27.34
N THR A 3 16.78 -16.56 -27.32
CA THR A 3 16.53 -15.84 -26.08
C THR A 3 15.35 -16.49 -25.37
N SER A 4 15.41 -16.58 -24.04
CA SER A 4 14.38 -17.23 -23.20
C SER A 4 12.99 -16.60 -23.32
N GLY A 5 12.86 -15.45 -23.98
CA GLY A 5 11.59 -14.74 -24.15
C GLY A 5 11.07 -14.06 -22.87
N SER A 6 11.73 -14.23 -21.72
CA SER A 6 11.45 -13.48 -20.50
C SER A 6 12.45 -12.35 -20.34
N THR A 7 11.97 -11.20 -19.90
CA THR A 7 12.79 -10.04 -19.50
C THR A 7 13.00 -9.99 -17.99
N ASP A 8 12.55 -11.01 -17.28
CA ASP A 8 12.63 -11.08 -15.83
C ASP A 8 14.05 -11.52 -15.44
N PHE A 9 14.69 -10.66 -14.69
CA PHE A 9 15.98 -10.94 -14.06
C PHE A 9 15.68 -11.30 -12.60
N GLU A 10 15.65 -12.59 -12.32
CA GLU A 10 15.48 -13.10 -10.96
C GLU A 10 16.84 -13.56 -10.44
N LEU A 11 17.42 -12.80 -9.52
CA LEU A 11 18.59 -13.20 -8.78
C LEU A 11 18.17 -13.61 -7.36
N ASP A 12 18.59 -14.78 -6.91
CA ASP A 12 18.33 -15.20 -5.52
C ASP A 12 19.07 -14.25 -4.55
N VAL A 13 18.41 -13.95 -3.46
CA VAL A 13 18.99 -13.14 -2.37
C VAL A 13 20.26 -13.79 -1.81
N ALA A 14 20.33 -15.12 -1.83
CA ALA A 14 21.51 -15.86 -1.42
C ALA A 14 22.71 -15.53 -2.31
N ASP A 15 22.52 -15.51 -3.63
CA ASP A 15 23.59 -15.20 -4.60
C ASP A 15 24.12 -13.77 -4.41
N TYR A 16 23.23 -12.82 -4.13
CA TYR A 16 23.63 -11.44 -3.81
C TYR A 16 24.50 -11.35 -2.56
N ILE A 17 24.15 -12.12 -1.54
CA ILE A 17 24.90 -12.13 -0.29
C ILE A 17 26.27 -12.78 -0.50
N GLU A 18 26.33 -13.88 -1.24
CA GLU A 18 27.58 -14.55 -1.57
C GLU A 18 28.52 -13.64 -2.35
N GLU A 19 28.02 -12.98 -3.40
CA GLU A 19 28.81 -12.02 -4.17
C GLU A 19 29.29 -10.84 -3.31
N ALA A 20 28.47 -10.35 -2.39
CA ALA A 20 28.86 -9.27 -1.49
C ALA A 20 29.99 -9.69 -0.54
N PHE A 21 29.94 -10.92 -0.04
CA PHE A 21 31.03 -11.49 0.79
C PHE A 21 32.31 -11.66 -0.02
N GLU A 22 32.23 -12.20 -1.23
CA GLU A 22 33.37 -12.35 -2.14
C GLU A 22 34.05 -11.02 -2.44
N ARG A 23 33.28 -9.96 -2.70
CA ARG A 23 33.79 -8.59 -2.92
C ARG A 23 34.50 -8.03 -1.67
N CYS A 24 34.10 -8.47 -0.49
CA CYS A 24 34.78 -8.13 0.76
C CYS A 24 35.99 -9.04 1.06
N GLY A 25 36.30 -10.01 0.19
CA GLY A 25 37.39 -10.98 0.40
C GLY A 25 37.02 -12.03 1.46
N LEU A 26 35.76 -12.24 1.72
CA LEU A 26 35.23 -13.21 2.68
C LEU A 26 34.48 -14.32 1.95
N GLU A 27 34.45 -15.50 2.51
CA GLU A 27 33.62 -16.61 2.03
C GLU A 27 32.45 -16.85 2.99
N VAL A 28 31.27 -17.12 2.43
CA VAL A 28 30.11 -17.56 3.24
C VAL A 28 30.36 -19.03 3.62
N ARG A 29 30.77 -19.28 4.83
CA ARG A 29 31.13 -20.64 5.28
C ARG A 29 30.02 -21.33 6.07
N THR A 30 29.07 -20.57 6.59
CA THR A 30 28.03 -21.10 7.46
C THR A 30 26.64 -20.54 7.11
N GLY A 31 25.60 -21.34 7.31
CA GLY A 31 24.23 -20.88 7.21
C GLY A 31 23.87 -19.77 8.21
N TYR A 32 24.69 -19.58 9.24
CA TYR A 32 24.56 -18.48 10.18
C TYR A 32 24.90 -17.12 9.53
N ASP A 33 25.96 -17.08 8.72
CA ASP A 33 26.38 -15.86 8.01
C ASP A 33 25.30 -15.41 7.05
N LEU A 34 24.72 -16.33 6.26
CA LEU A 34 23.61 -16.06 5.37
C LEU A 34 22.37 -15.55 6.13
N LYS A 35 22.03 -16.17 7.25
CA LYS A 35 20.90 -15.75 8.09
C LYS A 35 21.11 -14.35 8.68
N THR A 36 22.32 -14.05 9.11
CA THR A 36 22.67 -12.73 9.65
C THR A 36 22.62 -11.65 8.58
N ALA A 37 23.13 -11.95 7.39
CA ALA A 37 23.09 -11.04 6.26
C ALA A 37 21.64 -10.77 5.79
N LYS A 38 20.81 -11.79 5.67
CA LYS A 38 19.36 -11.63 5.37
C LYS A 38 18.66 -10.75 6.41
N ARG A 39 18.95 -10.94 7.68
CA ARG A 39 18.39 -10.10 8.75
C ARG A 39 18.83 -8.64 8.62
N SER A 40 20.10 -8.39 8.33
CA SER A 40 20.63 -7.03 8.12
C SER A 40 19.98 -6.36 6.91
N MET A 41 19.78 -7.10 5.82
CA MET A 41 19.07 -6.61 4.64
C MET A 41 17.62 -6.22 4.95
N ASN A 42 16.89 -7.05 5.70
CA ASN A 42 15.54 -6.73 6.11
C ASN A 42 15.45 -5.47 6.96
N LEU A 43 16.42 -5.27 7.87
CA LEU A 43 16.52 -4.03 8.66
C LEU A 43 16.81 -2.81 7.78
N LEU A 44 17.68 -2.96 6.77
CA LEU A 44 17.95 -1.90 5.81
C LEU A 44 16.72 -1.52 4.99
N PHE A 45 15.96 -2.49 4.51
CA PHE A 45 14.71 -2.22 3.78
C PHE A 45 13.66 -1.56 4.66
N ALA A 46 13.56 -1.94 5.93
CA ALA A 46 12.68 -1.29 6.89
C ALA A 46 13.10 0.17 7.14
N ASP A 47 14.41 0.44 7.24
CA ASP A 47 14.92 1.81 7.37
C ASP A 47 14.63 2.65 6.12
N TRP A 48 14.82 2.09 4.93
CA TRP A 48 14.48 2.77 3.68
C TRP A 48 12.98 3.08 3.57
N ALA A 49 12.13 2.16 3.97
CA ALA A 49 10.69 2.39 4.01
C ALA A 49 10.34 3.54 4.96
N ASN A 50 10.97 3.63 6.14
CA ASN A 50 10.78 4.73 7.09
C ASN A 50 11.28 6.09 6.55
N ARG A 51 12.30 6.08 5.71
CA ARG A 51 12.81 7.30 5.02
C ARG A 51 11.97 7.72 3.82
N GLY A 52 10.89 7.02 3.51
CA GLY A 52 9.99 7.35 2.41
C GLY A 52 10.45 6.87 1.03
N LEU A 53 11.40 5.95 0.97
CA LEU A 53 11.79 5.25 -0.27
C LEU A 53 10.76 4.15 -0.60
N ASN A 54 9.57 4.57 -1.02
CA ASN A 54 8.38 3.72 -1.06
C ASN A 54 8.03 3.21 -2.46
N ARG A 55 8.94 3.25 -3.41
CA ARG A 55 8.62 3.01 -4.83
C ARG A 55 7.94 1.66 -5.09
N TRP A 56 8.35 0.61 -4.40
CA TRP A 56 7.80 -0.74 -4.54
C TRP A 56 6.66 -1.07 -3.56
N THR A 57 6.40 -0.18 -2.59
CA THR A 57 5.35 -0.37 -1.58
C THR A 57 4.08 0.40 -1.91
N ILE A 58 4.09 1.21 -2.97
CA ILE A 58 2.93 1.98 -3.41
C ILE A 58 2.14 1.14 -4.40
N SER A 59 0.92 0.79 -4.02
CA SER A 59 -0.06 0.16 -4.89
C SER A 59 -1.29 1.04 -5.08
N GLN A 60 -2.09 0.70 -6.08
CA GLN A 60 -3.35 1.38 -6.35
C GLN A 60 -4.47 0.36 -6.24
N ASP A 61 -5.51 0.71 -5.49
CA ASP A 61 -6.69 -0.13 -5.32
C ASP A 61 -7.97 0.67 -5.51
N THR A 62 -9.08 -0.02 -5.71
CA THR A 62 -10.39 0.57 -5.97
C THR A 62 -11.47 -0.15 -5.18
N VAL A 63 -12.22 0.60 -4.37
CA VAL A 63 -13.38 0.10 -3.64
C VAL A 63 -14.66 0.69 -4.22
N SER A 64 -15.63 -0.18 -4.48
CA SER A 64 -16.98 0.24 -4.88
C SER A 64 -17.79 0.61 -3.65
N ILE A 65 -18.37 1.81 -3.64
CA ILE A 65 -19.18 2.31 -2.53
C ILE A 65 -20.60 1.79 -2.67
N ALA A 66 -21.05 1.06 -1.67
CA ALA A 66 -22.44 0.67 -1.51
C ALA A 66 -23.20 1.76 -0.72
N SER A 67 -24.44 2.02 -1.09
CA SER A 67 -25.28 2.96 -0.35
C SER A 67 -25.46 2.51 1.10
N GLY A 68 -25.28 3.42 2.03
CA GLY A 68 -25.42 3.14 3.47
C GLY A 68 -24.21 2.49 4.14
N THR A 69 -23.17 2.07 3.39
CA THR A 69 -21.97 1.45 3.96
C THR A 69 -20.86 2.48 4.07
N ALA A 70 -20.56 2.91 5.30
CA ALA A 70 -19.58 3.96 5.58
C ALA A 70 -18.17 3.43 5.90
N SER A 71 -18.00 2.11 6.06
CA SER A 71 -16.75 1.50 6.50
C SER A 71 -16.35 0.35 5.58
N TYR A 72 -15.09 0.36 5.14
CA TYR A 72 -14.52 -0.66 4.24
C TYR A 72 -13.20 -1.14 4.81
N ASN A 73 -13.06 -2.45 4.96
CA ASN A 73 -11.80 -3.05 5.38
C ASN A 73 -10.79 -2.96 4.22
N LEU A 74 -9.58 -2.54 4.54
CA LEU A 74 -8.46 -2.56 3.63
C LEU A 74 -7.63 -3.83 3.84
N ASP A 75 -6.70 -4.09 2.93
CA ASP A 75 -5.74 -5.20 3.10
C ASP A 75 -4.95 -4.99 4.41
N ALA A 76 -4.74 -6.06 5.17
CA ALA A 76 -3.99 -6.03 6.44
C ALA A 76 -2.55 -5.52 6.28
N ASN A 77 -1.99 -5.61 5.06
CA ASN A 77 -0.65 -5.07 4.78
C ASN A 77 -0.66 -3.55 4.49
N THR A 78 -1.83 -2.92 4.41
CA THR A 78 -1.94 -1.48 4.15
C THR A 78 -1.55 -0.69 5.39
N ILE A 79 -0.52 0.13 5.27
CA ILE A 79 -0.08 1.03 6.35
C ILE A 79 -0.91 2.31 6.32
N ASP A 80 -1.09 2.90 5.13
CA ASP A 80 -1.79 4.17 4.98
C ASP A 80 -2.34 4.39 3.56
N ILE A 81 -3.24 5.36 3.42
CA ILE A 81 -3.73 5.87 2.15
C ILE A 81 -3.05 7.21 1.86
N LEU A 82 -2.30 7.28 0.78
CA LEU A 82 -1.58 8.50 0.37
C LEU A 82 -2.50 9.52 -0.30
N SER A 83 -3.38 9.05 -1.15
CA SER A 83 -4.36 9.89 -1.86
C SER A 83 -5.58 9.07 -2.24
N ALA A 84 -6.75 9.71 -2.26
CA ALA A 84 -7.98 9.08 -2.68
C ALA A 84 -8.77 10.00 -3.60
N VAL A 85 -9.41 9.41 -4.62
CA VAL A 85 -10.28 10.10 -5.55
C VAL A 85 -11.58 9.32 -5.69
N ILE A 86 -12.69 10.04 -5.85
CA ILE A 86 -13.95 9.44 -6.25
C ILE A 86 -14.02 9.45 -7.76
N ARG A 87 -14.30 8.30 -8.31
CA ARG A 87 -14.56 8.11 -9.72
C ARG A 87 -16.05 8.06 -9.95
N THR A 88 -16.55 9.02 -10.72
CA THR A 88 -17.92 9.03 -11.24
C THR A 88 -17.90 8.40 -12.61
N ASP A 89 -18.96 7.64 -12.93
CA ASP A 89 -19.17 6.91 -14.17
C ASP A 89 -18.12 5.82 -14.52
N ALA A 90 -18.64 4.62 -14.73
CA ALA A 90 -17.84 3.50 -15.22
C ALA A 90 -17.59 3.57 -16.74
N VAL A 91 -18.28 4.48 -17.44
CA VAL A 91 -18.19 4.65 -18.90
C VAL A 91 -17.04 5.58 -19.23
N GLN A 92 -16.10 5.11 -20.08
CA GLN A 92 -14.82 5.77 -20.33
C GLN A 92 -14.91 7.20 -20.85
N SER A 93 -15.98 7.59 -21.54
CA SER A 93 -16.10 8.91 -22.17
C SER A 93 -16.52 10.04 -21.20
N THR A 94 -17.12 9.70 -20.06
CA THR A 94 -17.64 10.65 -19.07
C THR A 94 -17.00 10.50 -17.69
N GLN A 95 -15.94 9.68 -17.61
CA GLN A 95 -15.26 9.40 -16.36
C GLN A 95 -14.61 10.65 -15.78
N SER A 96 -14.97 10.99 -14.55
CA SER A 96 -14.42 12.11 -13.81
C SER A 96 -13.87 11.63 -12.46
N ASP A 97 -12.65 12.02 -12.15
CA ASP A 97 -11.99 11.76 -10.88
C ASP A 97 -11.97 13.04 -10.04
N VAL A 98 -12.61 13.01 -8.89
CA VAL A 98 -12.66 14.14 -7.94
C VAL A 98 -11.90 13.75 -6.67
N GLN A 99 -10.92 14.55 -6.31
CA GLN A 99 -10.16 14.32 -5.09
C GLN A 99 -11.03 14.48 -3.85
N ILE A 100 -10.85 13.58 -2.87
CA ILE A 100 -11.48 13.64 -1.57
C ILE A 100 -10.44 13.95 -0.49
N ASN A 101 -10.87 14.70 0.52
CA ASN A 101 -9.98 15.18 1.57
C ASN A 101 -9.86 14.14 2.69
N ARG A 102 -8.62 13.93 3.13
CA ARG A 102 -8.37 13.17 4.33
C ARG A 102 -8.61 14.04 5.55
N ILE A 103 -9.30 13.49 6.55
CA ILE A 103 -9.54 14.14 7.84
C ILE A 103 -8.85 13.38 8.96
N SER A 104 -8.57 14.09 10.05
CA SER A 104 -8.03 13.52 11.28
C SER A 104 -9.09 12.73 12.04
N ARG A 105 -8.66 11.95 13.03
CA ARG A 105 -9.58 11.22 13.91
C ARG A 105 -10.50 12.17 14.69
N ASP A 106 -9.96 13.27 15.17
CA ASP A 106 -10.72 14.23 15.96
C ASP A 106 -11.76 14.95 15.11
N GLU A 107 -11.41 15.36 13.90
CA GLU A 107 -12.36 15.92 12.94
C GLU A 107 -13.47 14.93 12.61
N PHE A 108 -13.11 13.66 12.37
CA PHE A 108 -14.09 12.61 12.11
C PHE A 108 -15.04 12.41 13.31
N LEU A 109 -14.55 12.47 14.55
CA LEU A 109 -15.38 12.33 15.76
C LEU A 109 -16.34 13.51 15.91
N ASN A 110 -15.91 14.70 15.56
CA ASN A 110 -16.69 15.95 15.68
C ASN A 110 -17.79 16.09 14.61
N ILE A 111 -17.83 15.24 13.57
CA ILE A 111 -18.92 15.27 12.58
C ILE A 111 -20.22 14.82 13.22
N PRO A 112 -21.25 15.69 13.31
CA PRO A 112 -22.50 15.38 14.02
C PRO A 112 -23.34 14.30 13.29
N SER A 113 -23.32 14.29 11.96
CA SER A 113 -24.08 13.33 11.15
C SER A 113 -23.18 12.56 10.18
N LYS A 114 -22.64 11.43 10.66
CA LYS A 114 -21.73 10.58 9.88
C LYS A 114 -22.44 9.75 8.80
N ARG A 115 -23.77 9.60 8.89
CA ARG A 115 -24.59 8.78 8.00
C ARG A 115 -25.45 9.59 7.03
N SER A 116 -25.20 10.89 6.92
CA SER A 116 -25.90 11.69 5.92
C SER A 116 -25.62 11.16 4.52
N THR A 117 -26.67 11.07 3.70
CA THR A 117 -26.56 10.64 2.30
C THR A 117 -26.07 11.81 1.46
N GLY A 118 -24.99 11.62 0.74
CA GLY A 118 -24.42 12.64 -0.14
C GLY A 118 -23.17 12.12 -0.86
N LYS A 119 -22.69 12.88 -1.83
CA LYS A 119 -21.42 12.57 -2.49
C LYS A 119 -20.30 12.59 -1.44
N PRO A 120 -19.50 11.52 -1.32
CA PRO A 120 -18.39 11.50 -0.39
C PRO A 120 -17.39 12.63 -0.70
N VAL A 121 -17.01 13.40 0.30
CA VAL A 121 -16.05 14.50 0.18
C VAL A 121 -14.87 14.35 1.11
N GLN A 122 -15.03 13.51 2.14
CA GLN A 122 -14.02 13.31 3.18
C GLN A 122 -13.90 11.83 3.53
N TYR A 123 -12.69 11.43 3.90
CA TYR A 123 -12.42 10.08 4.41
C TYR A 123 -11.46 10.11 5.59
N TYR A 124 -11.59 9.12 6.43
CA TYR A 124 -10.70 8.85 7.56
C TYR A 124 -10.17 7.43 7.49
N VAL A 125 -8.90 7.24 7.81
CA VAL A 125 -8.25 5.92 7.86
C VAL A 125 -8.02 5.55 9.32
N ASP A 126 -8.71 4.50 9.76
CA ASP A 126 -8.49 3.91 11.08
C ASP A 126 -7.37 2.87 10.99
N ARG A 127 -6.21 3.20 11.56
CA ARG A 127 -5.00 2.38 11.52
C ARG A 127 -5.02 1.37 12.67
N SER A 128 -5.93 0.41 12.58
CA SER A 128 -5.96 -0.75 13.45
C SER A 128 -5.17 -1.91 12.83
N ILE A 129 -5.13 -3.08 13.49
CA ILE A 129 -4.48 -4.31 12.96
C ILE A 129 -5.02 -4.64 11.55
N THR A 130 -6.33 -4.49 11.35
CA THR A 130 -6.94 -4.48 10.03
C THR A 130 -7.37 -3.05 9.74
N PRO A 131 -6.67 -2.31 8.87
CA PRO A 131 -6.98 -0.91 8.62
C PRO A 131 -8.35 -0.77 7.98
N VAL A 132 -9.10 0.24 8.40
CA VAL A 132 -10.47 0.50 7.96
C VAL A 132 -10.57 1.89 7.34
N LEU A 133 -11.04 1.94 6.10
CA LEU A 133 -11.42 3.19 5.44
C LEU A 133 -12.83 3.59 5.88
N LYS A 134 -12.98 4.73 6.52
CA LYS A 134 -14.27 5.31 6.90
C LYS A 134 -14.57 6.53 6.04
N ILE A 135 -15.74 6.55 5.46
CA ILE A 135 -16.17 7.57 4.49
C ILE A 135 -17.29 8.39 5.13
N VAL A 136 -17.23 9.70 4.94
CA VAL A 136 -18.30 10.62 5.35
C VAL A 136 -19.20 10.90 4.16
N ASN A 137 -20.50 10.90 4.38
CA ASN A 137 -21.55 11.06 3.37
C ASN A 137 -21.55 9.92 2.35
N VAL A 138 -22.41 8.93 2.55
CA VAL A 138 -22.35 7.71 1.74
C VAL A 138 -23.58 7.62 0.81
N LEU A 139 -23.39 8.07 -0.41
CA LEU A 139 -24.27 7.76 -1.53
C LEU A 139 -23.65 6.63 -2.36
N GLY A 140 -24.42 5.58 -2.64
CA GLY A 140 -23.94 4.47 -3.46
C GLY A 140 -23.75 4.83 -4.93
N GLY A 141 -23.07 3.97 -5.67
CA GLY A 141 -22.86 4.13 -7.12
C GLY A 141 -21.54 4.77 -7.52
N PHE A 142 -20.70 5.12 -6.55
CA PHE A 142 -19.37 5.66 -6.80
C PHE A 142 -18.29 4.60 -6.56
N LYS A 143 -17.14 4.77 -7.20
CA LYS A 143 -15.92 4.01 -6.90
C LYS A 143 -14.89 4.95 -6.27
N ILE A 144 -14.29 4.55 -5.17
CA ILE A 144 -13.12 5.25 -4.63
C ILE A 144 -11.88 4.52 -5.12
N ARG A 145 -11.01 5.26 -5.76
CA ARG A 145 -9.68 4.84 -6.16
C ARG A 145 -8.66 5.51 -5.25
N PHE A 146 -7.75 4.74 -4.68
CA PHE A 146 -6.78 5.27 -3.75
C PHE A 146 -5.40 4.66 -3.97
N ARG A 147 -4.38 5.42 -3.61
CA ARG A 147 -3.00 4.94 -3.52
C ARG A 147 -2.74 4.47 -2.11
N LEU A 148 -2.35 3.22 -2.01
CA LEU A 148 -1.99 2.58 -0.76
C LEU A 148 -0.49 2.61 -0.54
N TYR A 149 -0.11 2.84 0.71
CA TYR A 149 1.21 2.53 1.20
C TYR A 149 1.13 1.17 1.92
N ASN A 150 1.73 0.16 1.32
CA ASN A 150 1.75 -1.19 1.87
C ASN A 150 3.04 -1.42 2.65
N GLY A 151 2.96 -2.19 3.72
CA GLY A 151 4.14 -2.69 4.42
C GLY A 151 4.98 -3.57 3.49
N CYS A 152 6.29 -3.53 3.67
CA CYS A 152 7.18 -4.45 2.99
C CYS A 152 6.84 -5.87 3.48
N LYS A 153 6.35 -6.72 2.57
CA LYS A 153 6.24 -8.16 2.89
C LYS A 153 7.65 -8.71 2.96
N SER A 154 8.13 -9.02 4.16
CA SER A 154 9.35 -9.78 4.36
C SER A 154 9.13 -11.24 3.96
N ASN A 155 8.98 -11.50 2.67
CA ASN A 155 9.05 -12.83 2.09
C ASN A 155 10.46 -13.03 1.51
N LEU A 156 11.47 -12.93 2.39
CA LEU A 156 12.83 -13.32 2.08
C LEU A 156 13.22 -14.57 2.87
#